data_6e8504c9195e9a56c690e7bc8954a28d
#
_entry.id   6e8504c9195e9a56c690e7bc8954a28d
#
_cell.length_a   1.000
_cell.length_b   1.000
_cell.length_c   1.000
_cell.angle_alpha   90.00
_cell.angle_beta   90.00
_cell.angle_gamma   90.00
#
_symmetry.space_group_name_H-M   'P 1'
#
loop_
_entity.id
_entity.type
_entity.pdbx_description
1 polymer ?
#
loop_
_entity_poly.entity_id
_entity_poly.type
_entity_poly.pdbx_seq_one_letter_code
_entity_poly.pdbx_strand_id
1 'polypeptide(L)'
;MKLTAEKNGADLTVRLSGELNTLTAPELAALLDKELDGVQELTLDFSECDYVSSAGLRVLLGTFKQMKAANGNMALKNVGENFMDVLQNTGLDAVFDIG
;
A
#
# COMPACT_ATOMS: atom_id res chain seq x y z
N MET A 1 -0.39 -14.22 3.72
CA MET A 1 0.40 -13.08 3.17
C MET A 1 1.64 -12.86 4.01
N LYS A 2 2.73 -12.57 3.35
CA LYS A 2 3.97 -12.22 4.03
C LYS A 2 4.20 -10.72 3.88
N LEU A 3 4.44 -10.05 4.99
CA LEU A 3 4.71 -8.62 5.03
C LEU A 3 6.08 -8.39 5.63
N THR A 4 6.90 -7.57 4.96
CA THR A 4 8.23 -7.19 5.44
C THR A 4 8.28 -5.67 5.51
N ALA A 5 8.64 -5.14 6.66
CA ALA A 5 8.72 -3.68 6.86
C ALA A 5 10.16 -3.28 7.15
N GLU A 6 10.64 -2.27 6.45
CA GLU A 6 11.92 -1.64 6.72
C GLU A 6 11.69 -0.18 7.01
N LYS A 7 12.05 0.24 8.22
CA LYS A 7 11.90 1.63 8.64
C LYS A 7 13.26 2.28 8.81
N ASN A 8 13.43 3.43 8.19
CA ASN A 8 14.69 4.15 8.17
C ASN A 8 14.40 5.63 8.38
N GLY A 9 14.44 6.07 9.65
CA GLY A 9 14.03 7.42 10.00
C GLY A 9 12.54 7.62 9.72
N ALA A 10 12.23 8.59 8.86
CA ALA A 10 10.85 8.90 8.45
C ALA A 10 10.40 8.13 7.21
N ASP A 11 11.23 7.22 6.71
CA ASP A 11 10.93 6.41 5.53
C ASP A 11 10.53 5.01 5.94
N LEU A 12 9.42 4.52 5.42
CA LEU A 12 8.95 3.15 5.64
C LEU A 12 8.72 2.49 4.30
N THR A 13 9.31 1.32 4.11
CA THR A 13 9.04 0.47 2.95
C THR A 13 8.41 -0.83 3.42
N VAL A 14 7.27 -1.18 2.85
CA VAL A 14 6.58 -2.44 3.14
C VAL A 14 6.52 -3.25 1.87
N ARG A 15 7.03 -4.48 1.92
CA ARG A 15 6.91 -5.45 0.83
C ARG A 15 5.79 -6.43 1.14
N LEU A 16 4.93 -6.63 0.14
CA LEU A 16 3.81 -7.54 0.23
C LEU A 16 4.09 -8.76 -0.64
N SER A 17 3.94 -9.94 -0.08
CA SER A 17 4.05 -11.20 -0.82
C SER A 17 2.78 -11.99 -0.66
N GLY A 18 2.13 -12.34 -1.76
CA GLY A 18 0.86 -13.03 -1.78
C GLY A 18 -0.25 -12.15 -2.34
N GLU A 19 -1.49 -12.49 -2.06
CA GLU A 19 -2.64 -11.72 -2.55
C GLU A 19 -3.13 -10.75 -1.48
N LEU A 20 -3.43 -9.52 -1.90
CA LEU A 20 -4.06 -8.53 -1.02
C LEU A 20 -5.58 -8.64 -1.19
N ASN A 21 -6.21 -9.41 -0.33
CA ASN A 21 -7.62 -9.74 -0.43
C ASN A 21 -8.36 -9.50 0.91
N THR A 22 -9.60 -9.96 1.00
CA THR A 22 -10.44 -9.76 2.18
C THR A 22 -9.83 -10.35 3.45
N LEU A 23 -9.10 -11.46 3.31
CA LEU A 23 -8.47 -12.11 4.46
C LEU A 23 -7.16 -11.47 4.86
N THR A 24 -6.42 -10.93 3.91
CA THR A 24 -5.07 -10.39 4.14
C THR A 24 -5.05 -8.88 4.34
N ALA A 25 -6.06 -8.16 3.84
CA ALA A 25 -6.13 -6.70 4.02
C ALA A 25 -6.05 -6.28 5.49
N PRO A 26 -6.70 -6.97 6.45
CA PRO A 26 -6.54 -6.63 7.86
C PRO A 26 -5.11 -6.78 8.38
N GLU A 27 -4.33 -7.72 7.83
CA GLU A 27 -2.92 -7.89 8.21
C GLU A 27 -2.10 -6.67 7.81
N LEU A 28 -2.32 -6.16 6.60
CA LEU A 28 -1.65 -4.94 6.15
C LEU A 28 -2.07 -3.74 6.98
N ALA A 29 -3.36 -3.60 7.25
CA ALA A 29 -3.87 -2.50 8.05
C ALA A 29 -3.25 -2.49 9.46
N ALA A 30 -3.13 -3.67 10.09
CA ALA A 30 -2.55 -3.78 11.42
C ALA A 30 -1.06 -3.40 11.41
N LEU A 31 -0.32 -3.82 10.38
CA LEU A 31 1.08 -3.46 10.26
C LEU A 31 1.25 -1.95 10.11
N LEU A 32 0.44 -1.34 9.24
CA LEU A 32 0.51 0.09 9.00
C LEU A 32 0.13 0.89 10.24
N ASP A 33 -0.89 0.46 10.97
CA ASP A 33 -1.28 1.12 12.23
C ASP A 33 -0.12 1.14 13.22
N LYS A 34 0.67 0.06 13.24
CA LYS A 34 1.80 -0.06 14.14
C LYS A 34 3.00 0.79 13.70
N GLU A 35 3.24 0.87 12.37
CA GLU A 35 4.50 1.38 11.84
C GLU A 35 4.45 2.82 11.32
N LEU A 36 3.26 3.37 11.08
CA LEU A 36 3.14 4.68 10.39
C LEU A 36 3.46 5.89 11.26
N ASP A 37 3.57 5.74 12.57
CA ASP A 37 3.85 6.88 13.45
C ASP A 37 5.20 7.50 13.10
N GLY A 38 5.19 8.78 12.76
CA GLY A 38 6.41 9.52 12.40
C GLY A 38 6.88 9.31 10.97
N VAL A 39 6.16 8.51 10.17
CA VAL A 39 6.54 8.25 8.78
C VAL A 39 6.08 9.38 7.89
N GLN A 40 6.99 9.89 7.05
CA GLN A 40 6.69 10.92 6.05
C GLN A 40 6.68 10.35 4.63
N GLU A 41 7.46 9.30 4.37
CA GLU A 41 7.53 8.66 3.06
C GLU A 41 7.21 7.18 3.22
N LEU A 42 6.08 6.75 2.67
CA LEU A 42 5.66 5.36 2.67
C LEU A 42 5.78 4.79 1.26
N THR A 43 6.47 3.68 1.13
CA THR A 43 6.56 2.93 -0.12
C THR A 43 5.98 1.53 0.10
N LEU A 44 5.04 1.15 -0.75
CA LEU A 44 4.48 -0.20 -0.77
C LEU A 44 4.98 -0.90 -2.02
N ASP A 45 5.70 -2.01 -1.84
CA ASP A 45 6.31 -2.78 -2.93
C ASP A 45 5.44 -3.99 -3.25
N PHE A 46 4.93 -4.02 -4.47
CA PHE A 46 4.01 -5.05 -4.95
C PHE A 46 4.68 -6.03 -5.92
N SER A 47 6.01 -6.12 -5.92
CA SER A 47 6.71 -7.02 -6.85
C SER A 47 6.27 -8.48 -6.70
N GLU A 48 5.80 -8.88 -5.52
CA GLU A 48 5.32 -10.25 -5.26
C GLU A 48 3.84 -10.29 -4.91
N CYS A 49 3.09 -9.24 -5.27
CA CYS A 49 1.65 -9.14 -5.01
C CYS A 49 0.95 -8.56 -6.24
N ASP A 50 0.38 -9.42 -7.07
CA ASP A 50 -0.25 -9.01 -8.33
C ASP A 50 -1.78 -9.12 -8.28
N TYR A 51 -2.35 -9.14 -7.08
CA TYR A 51 -3.80 -9.19 -6.90
C TYR A 51 -4.24 -8.28 -5.77
N VAL A 52 -5.32 -7.54 -6.01
CA VAL A 52 -5.95 -6.72 -4.97
C VAL A 52 -7.47 -6.83 -5.06
N SER A 53 -8.12 -7.01 -3.92
CA SER A 53 -9.57 -6.96 -3.82
C SER A 53 -10.04 -5.57 -3.39
N SER A 54 -11.35 -5.36 -3.39
CA SER A 54 -11.93 -4.11 -2.91
C SER A 54 -11.56 -3.82 -1.45
N ALA A 55 -11.44 -4.86 -0.62
CA ALA A 55 -10.99 -4.70 0.76
C ALA A 55 -9.55 -4.18 0.83
N GLY A 56 -8.68 -4.70 -0.04
CA GLY A 56 -7.30 -4.21 -0.16
C GLY A 56 -7.24 -2.77 -0.63
N LEU A 57 -8.02 -2.43 -1.65
CA LEU A 57 -8.07 -1.05 -2.15
C LEU A 57 -8.54 -0.08 -1.06
N ARG A 58 -9.47 -0.51 -0.22
CA ARG A 58 -9.94 0.32 0.89
C ARG A 58 -8.84 0.63 1.88
N VAL A 59 -8.00 -0.36 2.19
CA VAL A 59 -6.84 -0.16 3.09
C VAL A 59 -5.86 0.80 2.44
N LEU A 60 -5.55 0.63 1.15
CA LEU A 60 -4.63 1.52 0.45
C LEU A 60 -5.15 2.95 0.43
N LEU A 61 -6.43 3.13 0.14
CA LEU A 61 -7.03 4.46 0.08
C LEU A 61 -7.06 5.13 1.46
N GLY A 62 -7.42 4.39 2.50
CA GLY A 62 -7.40 4.90 3.88
C GLY A 62 -6.01 5.31 4.31
N THR A 63 -5.00 4.52 3.97
CA THR A 63 -3.61 4.82 4.27
C THR A 63 -3.14 6.07 3.51
N PHE A 64 -3.54 6.20 2.24
CA PHE A 64 -3.23 7.38 1.44
C PHE A 64 -3.78 8.65 2.09
N LYS A 65 -5.03 8.61 2.52
CA LYS A 65 -5.67 9.76 3.20
C LYS A 65 -4.94 10.10 4.50
N GLN A 66 -4.55 9.09 5.25
CA GLN A 66 -3.81 9.28 6.50
C GLN A 66 -2.44 9.92 6.25
N MET A 67 -1.74 9.47 5.22
CA MET A 67 -0.45 10.06 4.86
C MET A 67 -0.59 11.51 4.41
N LYS A 68 -1.62 11.82 3.63
CA LYS A 68 -1.88 13.20 3.20
C LYS A 68 -2.23 14.10 4.37
N ALA A 69 -2.99 13.62 5.33
CA ALA A 69 -3.33 14.38 6.54
C ALA A 69 -2.08 14.68 7.37
N ALA A 70 -1.06 13.83 7.29
CA ALA A 70 0.21 14.03 7.99
C ALA A 70 1.25 14.77 7.13
N ASN A 71 0.84 15.29 5.97
CA ASN A 71 1.72 15.95 4.99
C ASN A 71 2.83 15.03 4.48
N GLY A 72 2.55 13.74 4.43
CA GLY A 72 3.47 12.74 3.91
C GLY A 72 3.12 12.31 2.50
N ASN A 73 3.89 11.37 1.98
CA ASN A 73 3.70 10.81 0.66
C ASN A 73 3.60 9.29 0.72
N MET A 74 2.85 8.71 -0.23
CA MET A 74 2.71 7.27 -0.36
C MET A 74 2.89 6.89 -1.82
N ALA A 75 3.80 5.97 -2.07
CA ALA A 75 4.09 5.48 -3.41
C ALA A 75 3.85 3.98 -3.49
N LEU A 76 3.31 3.52 -4.62
CA LEU A 76 3.17 2.11 -4.94
C LEU A 76 4.24 1.77 -5.98
N LYS A 77 5.09 0.80 -5.67
CA LYS A 77 6.21 0.41 -6.52
C LYS A 77 6.02 -1.01 -7.05
N ASN A 78 6.54 -1.24 -8.25
CA ASN A 78 6.54 -2.56 -8.88
C ASN A 78 5.13 -3.14 -9.06
N VAL A 79 4.20 -2.27 -9.41
CA VAL A 79 2.81 -2.67 -9.65
C VAL A 79 2.74 -3.47 -10.94
N GLY A 80 2.26 -4.71 -10.86
CA GLY A 80 2.13 -5.57 -12.01
C GLY A 80 0.91 -5.24 -12.83
N GLU A 81 0.77 -5.92 -13.98
CA GLU A 81 -0.28 -5.64 -14.95
C GLU A 81 -1.69 -5.85 -14.41
N ASN A 82 -1.91 -6.98 -13.71
CA ASN A 82 -3.23 -7.28 -13.17
C ASN A 82 -3.65 -6.29 -12.09
N PHE A 83 -2.72 -5.92 -11.23
CA PHE A 83 -2.97 -4.95 -10.18
C PHE A 83 -3.26 -3.58 -10.80
N MET A 84 -2.48 -3.20 -11.82
CA MET A 84 -2.67 -1.92 -12.52
C MET A 84 -4.04 -1.87 -13.20
N ASP A 85 -4.51 -2.98 -13.79
CA ASP A 85 -5.84 -3.04 -14.41
C ASP A 85 -6.92 -2.70 -13.38
N VAL A 86 -6.81 -3.22 -12.16
CA VAL A 86 -7.77 -2.91 -11.10
C VAL A 86 -7.72 -1.44 -10.73
N LEU A 87 -6.52 -0.88 -10.62
CA LEU A 87 -6.36 0.55 -10.31
C LEU A 87 -6.97 1.42 -11.39
N GLN A 88 -6.74 1.09 -12.66
CA GLN A 88 -7.30 1.83 -13.78
C GLN A 88 -8.83 1.72 -13.82
N ASN A 89 -9.37 0.52 -13.62
CA ASN A 89 -10.82 0.30 -13.64
C ASN A 89 -11.55 1.04 -12.52
N THR A 90 -10.88 1.31 -11.40
CA THR A 90 -11.47 2.02 -10.27
C THR A 90 -11.11 3.50 -10.25
N GLY A 91 -10.28 3.96 -11.20
CA GLY A 91 -9.81 5.35 -11.24
C GLY A 91 -8.73 5.68 -10.21
N LEU A 92 -8.28 4.69 -9.45
CA LEU A 92 -7.29 4.92 -8.39
C LEU A 92 -5.87 5.08 -8.92
N ASP A 93 -5.63 4.75 -10.19
CA ASP A 93 -4.35 5.01 -10.83
C ASP A 93 -4.04 6.51 -10.89
N ALA A 94 -5.06 7.36 -10.87
CA ALA A 94 -4.89 8.82 -10.83
C ALA A 94 -4.72 9.36 -9.42
N VAL A 95 -4.99 8.54 -8.40
CA VAL A 95 -4.91 8.95 -7.00
C VAL A 95 -3.54 8.65 -6.39
N PHE A 96 -3.03 7.44 -6.66
CA PHE A 96 -1.77 6.99 -6.08
C PHE A 96 -0.57 7.38 -6.95
N ASP A 97 0.59 7.61 -6.30
CA ASP A 97 1.86 7.73 -6.97
C ASP A 97 2.35 6.30 -7.29
N ILE A 98 2.34 5.95 -8.57
CA ILE A 98 2.63 4.59 -9.03
C ILE A 98 3.94 4.59 -9.82
N GLY A 99 4.85 3.71 -9.42
CA GLY A 99 6.13 3.56 -10.10
C GLY A 99 6.47 2.13 -10.47
#